data_8e779440484b201c16774b3f4a2f3cb5
#
_entry.id   8e779440484b201c16774b3f4a2f3cb5
#
_cell.length_a   1.000
_cell.length_b   1.000
_cell.length_c   1.000
_cell.angle_alpha   90.00
_cell.angle_beta   90.00
_cell.angle_gamma   90.00
#
_symmetry.space_group_name_H-M   'P 1'
#
loop_
_entity.id
_entity.type
_entity.pdbx_description
1 polymer ?
#
loop_
_entity_poly.entity_id
_entity_poly.type
_entity_poly.pdbx_seq_one_letter_code
_entity_poly.pdbx_strand_id
1 'polypeptide(L)'
;MYCLELAGDEDAFAACEAASAASAVEVVAGGVATARGIDPDGVQRLAYTHAASDLVAKTDAEIKAAEAALTAAQFDREGSVAVRARDVRGATDVSTQAAERRLGEVLVDRGFEVDLDDPDHELRALFAGDDTEDGDHEACCLLGWLAVESRRDYGERRPTDRPFVQPGSMAPLDARALVNIAGAGPEATIVDPMCGTGGLLLEAGLVGSDVIGVDAQWKMTRGSRENLAALREESDETFDGDVTVIHGDATALPLINDAADAVVFDAPYGRQSKIARHELADLV
;
A
#
# COMPACT_ATOMS: atom_id res chain seq x y z
N MET A 1 19.16 2.57 4.61
CA MET A 1 18.52 1.49 3.83
C MET A 1 17.36 0.98 4.64
N TYR A 2 16.27 0.61 3.99
CA TYR A 2 15.03 0.19 4.65
C TYR A 2 14.67 -1.23 4.23
N CYS A 3 13.98 -1.97 5.09
CA CYS A 3 13.24 -3.16 4.72
C CYS A 3 11.75 -2.84 4.70
N LEU A 4 11.04 -3.37 3.70
CA LEU A 4 9.62 -3.21 3.49
C LEU A 4 8.94 -4.56 3.69
N GLU A 5 7.87 -4.58 4.47
CA GLU A 5 6.98 -5.72 4.60
C GLU A 5 5.84 -5.56 3.59
N LEU A 6 5.87 -6.34 2.52
CA LEU A 6 4.88 -6.29 1.46
C LEU A 6 3.61 -7.07 1.85
N ALA A 7 2.49 -6.67 1.29
CA ALA A 7 1.18 -7.29 1.48
C ALA A 7 0.68 -7.94 0.18
N GLY A 8 -0.28 -8.88 0.31
CA GLY A 8 -0.82 -9.62 -0.82
C GLY A 8 0.12 -10.72 -1.29
N ASP A 9 -0.20 -11.35 -2.42
CA ASP A 9 0.52 -12.49 -2.96
C ASP A 9 1.39 -12.11 -4.18
N GLU A 10 1.15 -10.95 -4.79
CA GLU A 10 1.81 -10.45 -6.00
C GLU A 10 2.93 -9.46 -5.63
N ASP A 11 4.15 -9.96 -5.39
CA ASP A 11 5.28 -9.13 -4.96
C ASP A 11 5.67 -8.04 -5.96
N ALA A 12 5.58 -8.34 -7.26
CA ALA A 12 5.88 -7.37 -8.31
C ALA A 12 4.91 -6.17 -8.29
N PHE A 13 3.63 -6.42 -8.03
CA PHE A 13 2.62 -5.37 -7.90
C PHE A 13 2.84 -4.53 -6.63
N ALA A 14 3.08 -5.20 -5.49
CA ALA A 14 3.37 -4.52 -4.23
C ALA A 14 4.65 -3.67 -4.31
N ALA A 15 5.70 -4.18 -4.94
CA ALA A 15 6.95 -3.43 -5.15
C ALA A 15 6.77 -2.25 -6.11
N CYS A 16 5.92 -2.39 -7.14
CA CYS A 16 5.55 -1.30 -8.05
C CYS A 16 4.83 -0.18 -7.28
N GLU A 17 3.87 -0.52 -6.42
CA GLU A 17 3.24 0.48 -5.56
C GLU A 17 4.23 1.10 -4.58
N ALA A 18 5.06 0.29 -3.90
CA ALA A 18 6.05 0.79 -2.96
C ALA A 18 7.03 1.79 -3.59
N ALA A 19 7.33 1.66 -4.88
CA ALA A 19 8.18 2.60 -5.62
C ALA A 19 7.57 4.02 -5.75
N SER A 20 6.28 4.20 -5.48
CA SER A 20 5.66 5.53 -5.39
C SER A 20 6.06 6.32 -4.14
N ALA A 21 6.53 5.62 -3.10
CA ALA A 21 6.93 6.20 -1.81
C ALA A 21 8.36 5.83 -1.38
N ALA A 22 9.07 5.02 -2.18
CA ALA A 22 10.41 4.55 -1.86
C ALA A 22 11.31 4.51 -3.10
N SER A 23 12.61 4.63 -2.89
CA SER A 23 13.59 4.62 -3.98
C SER A 23 14.36 3.30 -4.03
N ALA A 24 14.64 2.81 -5.26
CA ALA A 24 15.37 1.57 -5.49
C ALA A 24 14.80 0.38 -4.68
N VAL A 25 13.50 0.15 -4.87
CA VAL A 25 12.81 -1.00 -4.27
C VAL A 25 13.24 -2.28 -4.98
N GLU A 26 13.64 -3.27 -4.20
CA GLU A 26 14.10 -4.58 -4.68
C GLU A 26 13.47 -5.67 -3.81
N VAL A 27 12.67 -6.55 -4.41
CA VAL A 27 12.13 -7.74 -3.74
C VAL A 27 13.32 -8.66 -3.42
N VAL A 28 13.40 -9.17 -2.21
CA VAL A 28 14.55 -9.98 -1.75
C VAL A 28 14.17 -11.38 -1.25
N ALA A 29 12.88 -11.58 -0.98
CA ALA A 29 12.24 -12.87 -0.72
C ALA A 29 10.72 -12.67 -0.75
N GLY A 30 9.93 -13.73 -0.70
CA GLY A 30 8.47 -13.65 -0.75
C GLY A 30 7.89 -12.73 0.33
N GLY A 31 7.16 -11.66 -0.09
CA GLY A 31 6.54 -10.69 0.79
C GLY A 31 7.47 -9.68 1.46
N VAL A 32 8.75 -9.61 1.05
CA VAL A 32 9.69 -8.61 1.60
C VAL A 32 10.57 -7.98 0.53
N ALA A 33 10.82 -6.68 0.69
CA ALA A 33 11.69 -5.93 -0.19
C ALA A 33 12.67 -5.05 0.61
N THR A 34 13.69 -4.56 -0.07
CA THR A 34 14.57 -3.50 0.45
C THR A 34 14.41 -2.21 -0.35
N ALA A 35 14.71 -1.06 0.26
CA ALA A 35 14.73 0.24 -0.39
C ALA A 35 15.89 1.09 0.11
N ARG A 36 16.38 2.02 -0.74
CA ARG A 36 17.45 2.94 -0.33
C ARG A 36 16.94 4.11 0.50
N GLY A 37 15.77 4.61 0.19
CA GLY A 37 15.14 5.72 0.89
C GLY A 37 13.63 5.58 0.84
N ILE A 38 12.95 6.19 1.79
CA ILE A 38 11.49 6.24 1.85
C ILE A 38 11.02 7.68 2.07
N ASP A 39 9.81 7.97 1.60
CA ASP A 39 8.99 9.07 2.07
C ASP A 39 8.02 8.52 3.14
N PRO A 40 8.17 8.84 4.43
CA PRO A 40 7.33 8.29 5.48
C PRO A 40 5.83 8.57 5.27
N ASP A 41 5.47 9.78 4.84
CA ASP A 41 4.08 10.15 4.57
C ASP A 41 3.53 9.37 3.37
N GLY A 42 4.38 9.13 2.37
CA GLY A 42 4.08 8.26 1.24
C GLY A 42 3.84 6.81 1.66
N VAL A 43 4.71 6.25 2.52
CA VAL A 43 4.56 4.86 3.02
C VAL A 43 3.27 4.69 3.82
N GLN A 44 2.85 5.67 4.60
CA GLN A 44 1.56 5.60 5.32
C GLN A 44 0.37 5.41 4.39
N ARG A 45 0.46 5.82 3.13
CA ARG A 45 -0.61 5.73 2.14
C ARG A 45 -0.60 4.43 1.33
N LEU A 46 0.47 3.63 1.42
CA LEU A 46 0.61 2.39 0.65
C LEU A 46 -0.41 1.33 1.08
N ALA A 47 -1.01 0.69 0.09
CA ALA A 47 -1.99 -0.37 0.28
C ALA A 47 -1.34 -1.75 0.43
N TYR A 48 -0.31 -2.02 -0.37
CA TYR A 48 0.39 -3.30 -0.44
C TYR A 48 1.76 -3.29 0.24
N THR A 49 1.97 -2.36 1.18
CA THR A 49 3.09 -2.36 2.12
C THR A 49 2.55 -2.18 3.53
N HIS A 50 2.89 -3.08 4.46
CA HIS A 50 2.46 -2.99 5.85
C HIS A 50 3.28 -2.00 6.64
N ALA A 51 4.60 -2.05 6.46
CA ALA A 51 5.54 -1.22 7.20
C ALA A 51 6.87 -1.07 6.46
N ALA A 52 7.57 0.01 6.78
CA ALA A 52 8.99 0.20 6.47
C ALA A 52 9.79 0.32 7.76
N SER A 53 10.94 -0.32 7.80
CA SER A 53 11.83 -0.31 8.96
C SER A 53 13.26 0.03 8.54
N ASP A 54 13.99 0.77 9.38
CA ASP A 54 15.42 1.02 9.21
C ASP A 54 16.18 -0.30 9.25
N LEU A 55 16.72 -0.75 8.13
CA LEU A 55 17.37 -2.05 8.00
C LEU A 55 18.63 -2.13 8.87
N VAL A 56 18.63 -3.09 9.79
CA VAL A 56 19.77 -3.43 10.65
C VAL A 56 20.64 -4.50 10.00
N ALA A 57 19.98 -5.59 9.51
CA ALA A 57 20.68 -6.70 8.87
C ALA A 57 19.76 -7.52 7.96
N LYS A 58 20.35 -8.16 6.94
CA LYS A 58 19.76 -9.28 6.19
C LYS A 58 20.60 -10.53 6.47
N THR A 59 19.94 -11.62 6.86
CA THR A 59 20.60 -12.89 7.21
C THR A 59 19.83 -14.07 6.62
N ASP A 60 20.34 -15.29 6.78
CA ASP A 60 19.59 -16.49 6.52
C ASP A 60 18.33 -16.52 7.42
N ALA A 61 17.27 -17.22 6.98
CA ALA A 61 15.99 -17.34 7.70
C ALA A 61 16.10 -18.24 8.95
N GLU A 62 17.10 -17.99 9.79
CA GLU A 62 17.35 -18.73 11.03
C GLU A 62 17.46 -17.80 12.24
N ILE A 63 16.85 -18.18 13.38
CA ILE A 63 16.92 -17.39 14.62
C ILE A 63 18.35 -17.12 15.05
N LYS A 64 19.23 -18.12 14.92
CA LYS A 64 20.65 -18.00 15.31
C LYS A 64 21.40 -16.99 14.45
N ALA A 65 21.12 -16.96 13.15
CA ALA A 65 21.73 -15.99 12.24
C ALA A 65 21.26 -14.56 12.57
N ALA A 66 19.98 -14.39 12.80
CA ALA A 66 19.38 -13.12 13.24
C ALA A 66 19.95 -12.66 14.59
N GLU A 67 20.07 -13.54 15.59
CA GLU A 67 20.68 -13.28 16.89
C GLU A 67 22.14 -12.83 16.76
N ALA A 68 22.94 -13.51 15.97
CA ALA A 68 24.34 -13.16 15.72
C ALA A 68 24.48 -11.80 15.04
N ALA A 69 23.65 -11.53 14.04
CA ALA A 69 23.65 -10.25 13.33
C ALA A 69 23.23 -9.09 14.25
N LEU A 70 22.17 -9.28 15.06
CA LEU A 70 21.73 -8.26 16.03
C LEU A 70 22.81 -7.98 17.09
N THR A 71 23.49 -9.04 17.55
CA THR A 71 24.60 -8.89 18.52
C THR A 71 25.76 -8.08 17.96
N ALA A 72 26.08 -8.27 16.66
CA ALA A 72 27.17 -7.57 15.98
C ALA A 72 26.78 -6.16 15.49
N ALA A 73 25.49 -5.88 15.34
CA ALA A 73 25.01 -4.62 14.82
C ALA A 73 25.33 -3.44 15.77
N GLN A 74 25.60 -2.29 15.16
CA GLN A 74 25.79 -1.04 15.90
C GLN A 74 24.61 -0.11 15.62
N PHE A 75 23.97 0.37 16.68
CA PHE A 75 22.91 1.36 16.63
C PHE A 75 22.95 2.19 17.92
N ASP A 76 22.58 3.44 17.81
CA ASP A 76 22.54 4.41 18.90
C ASP A 76 21.07 4.63 19.30
N ARG A 77 20.52 3.68 20.06
CA ARG A 77 19.15 3.70 20.59
C ARG A 77 19.17 3.26 22.05
N GLU A 78 18.35 3.91 22.85
CA GLU A 78 18.19 3.64 24.28
C GLU A 78 16.69 3.66 24.62
N GLY A 79 16.30 3.14 25.79
CA GLY A 79 14.93 3.15 26.26
C GLY A 79 14.29 1.76 26.23
N SER A 80 12.99 1.74 26.02
CA SER A 80 12.21 0.50 25.98
C SER A 80 12.07 -0.06 24.58
N VAL A 81 11.88 -1.40 24.50
CA VAL A 81 11.78 -2.09 23.20
C VAL A 81 10.77 -3.23 23.24
N ALA A 82 10.06 -3.39 22.11
CA ALA A 82 9.41 -4.63 21.74
C ALA A 82 10.08 -5.26 20.52
N VAL A 83 10.16 -6.58 20.51
CA VAL A 83 10.52 -7.35 19.30
C VAL A 83 9.25 -7.95 18.72
N ARG A 84 9.04 -7.76 17.41
CA ARG A 84 7.92 -8.33 16.66
C ARG A 84 8.47 -9.19 15.53
N ALA A 85 8.39 -10.50 15.69
CA ALA A 85 8.80 -11.45 14.66
C ALA A 85 7.58 -11.89 13.83
N ARG A 86 7.78 -11.98 12.52
CA ARG A 86 6.79 -12.53 11.60
C ARG A 86 7.41 -13.60 10.72
N ASP A 87 6.69 -14.70 10.57
CA ASP A 87 6.87 -15.66 9.49
C ASP A 87 5.99 -15.19 8.33
N VAL A 88 6.63 -14.51 7.36
CA VAL A 88 5.92 -13.85 6.26
C VAL A 88 5.28 -14.93 5.38
N ARG A 89 3.97 -14.85 5.21
CA ARG A 89 3.14 -15.83 4.50
C ARG A 89 3.20 -17.27 5.05
N GLY A 90 3.82 -17.49 6.24
CA GLY A 90 4.03 -18.83 6.78
C GLY A 90 4.98 -19.68 5.95
N ALA A 91 5.94 -19.06 5.28
CA ALA A 91 6.84 -19.69 4.32
C ALA A 91 8.11 -20.27 4.95
N THR A 92 8.28 -20.11 6.27
CA THR A 92 9.42 -20.67 7.02
C THR A 92 8.94 -21.54 8.18
N ASP A 93 9.79 -22.39 8.70
CA ASP A 93 9.51 -23.21 9.91
C ASP A 93 9.92 -22.47 11.21
N VAL A 94 10.09 -21.15 11.16
CA VAL A 94 10.60 -20.37 12.28
C VAL A 94 9.50 -20.10 13.32
N SER A 95 9.77 -20.44 14.57
CA SER A 95 8.90 -20.04 15.68
C SER A 95 9.08 -18.56 16.01
N THR A 96 8.11 -17.74 15.65
CA THR A 96 8.13 -16.28 15.90
C THR A 96 8.28 -15.95 17.39
N GLN A 97 7.58 -16.69 18.26
CA GLN A 97 7.71 -16.53 19.73
C GLN A 97 9.13 -16.83 20.22
N ALA A 98 9.79 -17.86 19.65
CA ALA A 98 11.18 -18.15 20.00
C ALA A 98 12.13 -17.07 19.50
N ALA A 99 11.88 -16.53 18.30
CA ALA A 99 12.64 -15.43 17.74
C ALA A 99 12.52 -14.16 18.60
N GLU A 100 11.29 -13.74 18.93
CA GLU A 100 11.02 -12.58 19.76
C GLU A 100 11.76 -12.67 21.10
N ARG A 101 11.67 -13.84 21.77
CA ARG A 101 12.36 -14.05 23.05
C ARG A 101 13.88 -13.93 22.91
N ARG A 102 14.47 -14.62 21.89
CA ARG A 102 15.94 -14.65 21.72
C ARG A 102 16.50 -13.30 21.33
N LEU A 103 15.83 -12.60 20.41
CA LEU A 103 16.25 -11.26 20.00
C LEU A 103 16.03 -10.23 21.13
N GLY A 104 14.96 -10.40 21.91
CA GLY A 104 14.70 -9.60 23.11
C GLY A 104 15.79 -9.77 24.16
N GLU A 105 16.25 -11.01 24.44
CA GLU A 105 17.38 -11.29 25.35
C GLU A 105 18.64 -10.53 24.91
N VAL A 106 18.96 -10.49 23.60
CA VAL A 106 20.10 -9.72 23.07
C VAL A 106 19.96 -8.22 23.36
N LEU A 107 18.76 -7.65 23.22
CA LEU A 107 18.52 -6.23 23.45
C LEU A 107 18.57 -5.87 24.95
N VAL A 108 18.05 -6.76 25.82
CA VAL A 108 18.18 -6.60 27.28
C VAL A 108 19.65 -6.62 27.73
N ASP A 109 20.46 -7.54 27.19
CA ASP A 109 21.90 -7.59 27.47
C ASP A 109 22.64 -6.32 27.00
N ARG A 110 22.05 -5.56 26.08
CA ARG A 110 22.54 -4.27 25.60
C ARG A 110 21.96 -3.06 26.34
N GLY A 111 21.12 -3.28 27.36
CA GLY A 111 20.63 -2.24 28.25
C GLY A 111 19.24 -1.70 27.93
N PHE A 112 18.50 -2.32 27.00
CA PHE A 112 17.11 -1.96 26.77
C PHE A 112 16.19 -2.52 27.85
N GLU A 113 15.11 -1.80 28.14
CA GLU A 113 13.99 -2.30 28.93
C GLU A 113 12.93 -2.90 28.02
N VAL A 114 12.23 -3.95 28.47
CA VAL A 114 11.16 -4.55 27.67
C VAL A 114 9.83 -3.88 28.00
N ASP A 115 9.18 -3.30 26.99
CA ASP A 115 7.80 -2.84 27.02
C ASP A 115 7.08 -3.38 25.78
N LEU A 116 6.04 -4.20 26.00
CA LEU A 116 5.30 -4.82 24.92
C LEU A 116 4.06 -4.01 24.49
N ASP A 117 3.64 -3.05 25.31
CA ASP A 117 2.41 -2.31 25.12
C ASP A 117 2.67 -0.94 24.46
N ASP A 118 3.70 -0.21 24.94
CA ASP A 118 4.04 1.14 24.46
C ASP A 118 5.57 1.33 24.41
N PRO A 119 6.30 0.58 23.57
CA PRO A 119 7.76 0.66 23.49
C PRO A 119 8.23 1.95 22.79
N ASP A 120 9.35 2.51 23.27
CA ASP A 120 10.04 3.60 22.56
C ASP A 120 10.52 3.18 21.17
N HIS A 121 10.85 1.89 21.02
CA HIS A 121 11.35 1.32 19.75
C HIS A 121 10.76 -0.07 19.51
N GLU A 122 10.43 -0.36 18.26
CA GLU A 122 10.03 -1.69 17.82
C GLU A 122 11.07 -2.28 16.87
N LEU A 123 11.63 -3.45 17.23
CA LEU A 123 12.50 -4.22 16.33
C LEU A 123 11.62 -5.25 15.58
N ARG A 124 11.55 -5.11 14.27
CA ARG A 124 10.93 -6.07 13.37
C ARG A 124 11.91 -7.15 12.93
N ALA A 125 11.48 -8.41 12.96
CA ALA A 125 12.22 -9.56 12.43
C ALA A 125 11.32 -10.31 11.43
N LEU A 126 11.54 -10.08 10.14
CA LEU A 126 10.73 -10.61 9.06
C LEU A 126 11.45 -11.85 8.49
N PHE A 127 10.94 -13.03 8.79
CA PHE A 127 11.40 -14.29 8.21
C PHE A 127 10.58 -14.58 6.95
N ALA A 128 11.23 -14.64 5.80
CA ALA A 128 10.61 -14.80 4.50
C ALA A 128 11.19 -16.00 3.77
N GLY A 129 10.32 -16.77 3.09
CA GLY A 129 10.69 -17.94 2.30
C GLY A 129 11.20 -17.56 0.91
N ASP A 130 11.52 -18.59 0.14
CA ASP A 130 11.97 -18.51 -1.25
C ASP A 130 10.82 -18.56 -2.27
N ASP A 131 9.58 -18.39 -1.81
CA ASP A 131 8.33 -18.50 -2.57
C ASP A 131 8.04 -17.28 -3.46
N THR A 132 9.05 -16.73 -4.12
CA THR A 132 8.88 -15.71 -5.15
C THR A 132 8.45 -16.34 -6.48
N GLU A 133 7.65 -15.62 -7.28
CA GLU A 133 7.15 -16.10 -8.58
C GLU A 133 8.27 -16.58 -9.52
N ASP A 134 9.44 -15.97 -9.45
CA ASP A 134 10.60 -16.27 -10.29
C ASP A 134 11.52 -17.40 -9.69
N GLY A 135 11.33 -17.75 -8.42
CA GLY A 135 12.12 -18.79 -7.73
C GLY A 135 13.62 -18.48 -7.58
N ASP A 136 14.01 -17.22 -7.76
CA ASP A 136 15.41 -16.79 -7.80
C ASP A 136 15.92 -16.24 -6.44
N HIS A 137 15.08 -16.19 -5.40
CA HIS A 137 15.45 -15.64 -4.11
C HIS A 137 15.64 -16.71 -3.05
N GLU A 138 16.62 -16.52 -2.19
CA GLU A 138 16.86 -17.39 -1.03
C GLU A 138 16.07 -16.92 0.19
N ALA A 139 15.59 -17.86 1.00
CA ALA A 139 14.94 -17.56 2.26
C ALA A 139 15.83 -16.67 3.14
N CYS A 140 15.29 -15.62 3.72
CA CYS A 140 16.06 -14.66 4.51
C CYS A 140 15.30 -14.14 5.73
N CYS A 141 16.05 -13.54 6.67
CA CYS A 141 15.52 -12.74 7.73
C CYS A 141 15.97 -11.28 7.56
N LEU A 142 15.02 -10.34 7.56
CA LEU A 142 15.29 -8.91 7.62
C LEU A 142 15.05 -8.42 9.05
N LEU A 143 16.08 -7.86 9.66
CA LEU A 143 15.99 -7.16 10.94
C LEU A 143 15.94 -5.65 10.69
N GLY A 144 14.98 -4.95 11.29
CA GLY A 144 14.88 -3.51 11.13
C GLY A 144 14.14 -2.83 12.27
N TRP A 145 14.51 -1.59 12.57
CA TRP A 145 13.77 -0.76 13.50
C TRP A 145 12.56 -0.13 12.77
N LEU A 146 11.37 -0.34 13.29
CA LEU A 146 10.16 0.25 12.73
C LEU A 146 10.33 1.75 12.55
N ALA A 147 10.14 2.22 11.33
CA ALA A 147 10.17 3.64 10.98
C ALA A 147 8.75 4.18 10.73
N VAL A 148 7.93 3.42 10.01
CA VAL A 148 6.57 3.83 9.65
C VAL A 148 5.71 2.62 9.29
N GLU A 149 4.42 2.66 9.67
CA GLU A 149 3.40 1.71 9.26
C GLU A 149 2.40 2.35 8.30
N SER A 150 1.87 1.56 7.37
CA SER A 150 0.77 2.01 6.53
C SER A 150 -0.56 2.01 7.28
N ARG A 151 -1.47 2.90 6.89
CA ARG A 151 -2.83 2.92 7.40
C ARG A 151 -3.63 1.77 6.81
N ARG A 152 -4.44 1.11 7.64
CA ARG A 152 -5.20 -0.10 7.25
C ARG A 152 -6.73 0.09 7.42
N ASP A 153 -7.24 1.24 7.08
CA ASP A 153 -8.63 1.69 7.26
C ASP A 153 -9.59 1.31 6.11
N TYR A 154 -9.13 0.52 5.15
CA TYR A 154 -9.90 0.12 3.95
C TYR A 154 -11.25 -0.54 4.26
N GLY A 155 -11.39 -1.14 5.47
CA GLY A 155 -12.63 -1.73 5.94
C GLY A 155 -13.75 -0.74 6.20
N GLU A 156 -13.45 0.53 6.38
CA GLU A 156 -14.38 1.58 6.76
C GLU A 156 -15.12 2.20 5.55
N ARG A 157 -14.60 1.99 4.34
CA ARG A 157 -15.14 2.57 3.08
C ARG A 157 -15.39 1.56 1.97
N ARG A 158 -15.83 0.35 2.36
CA ARG A 158 -16.18 -0.71 1.40
C ARG A 158 -17.24 -0.22 0.41
N PRO A 159 -17.24 -0.73 -0.83
CA PRO A 159 -18.26 -0.34 -1.81
C PRO A 159 -19.69 -0.53 -1.31
N THR A 160 -19.95 -1.57 -0.49
CA THR A 160 -21.26 -1.88 0.10
C THR A 160 -21.75 -0.87 1.12
N ASP A 161 -20.85 -0.10 1.70
CA ASP A 161 -21.14 0.86 2.78
C ASP A 161 -21.34 2.28 2.22
N ARG A 162 -21.11 2.46 0.92
CA ARG A 162 -21.30 3.74 0.21
C ARG A 162 -22.77 4.03 -0.10
N PRO A 163 -23.20 5.29 -0.17
CA PRO A 163 -24.56 5.68 -0.54
C PRO A 163 -25.02 5.11 -1.88
N PHE A 164 -24.09 5.01 -2.84
CA PHE A 164 -24.34 4.43 -4.15
C PHE A 164 -23.40 3.26 -4.40
N VAL A 165 -23.97 2.06 -4.57
CA VAL A 165 -23.23 0.82 -4.84
C VAL A 165 -23.66 0.18 -6.14
N GLN A 166 -22.71 -0.42 -6.84
CA GLN A 166 -22.95 -1.29 -8.00
C GLN A 166 -22.08 -2.55 -7.87
N PRO A 167 -22.60 -3.72 -8.34
CA PRO A 167 -21.78 -4.92 -8.45
C PRO A 167 -20.56 -4.67 -9.34
N GLY A 168 -19.40 -5.18 -8.93
CA GLY A 168 -18.14 -5.02 -9.66
C GLY A 168 -17.39 -3.72 -9.32
N SER A 169 -17.82 -2.96 -8.30
CA SER A 169 -17.01 -1.85 -7.78
C SER A 169 -15.71 -2.37 -7.19
N MET A 170 -14.60 -1.74 -7.56
CA MET A 170 -13.26 -2.08 -7.09
C MET A 170 -13.13 -1.93 -5.57
N ALA A 171 -12.38 -2.83 -4.93
CA ALA A 171 -12.06 -2.74 -3.51
C ALA A 171 -11.18 -1.51 -3.23
N PRO A 172 -11.33 -0.83 -2.06
CA PRO A 172 -10.53 0.34 -1.71
C PRO A 172 -9.03 0.08 -1.71
N LEU A 173 -8.60 -1.11 -1.27
CA LEU A 173 -7.19 -1.50 -1.26
C LEU A 173 -6.58 -1.46 -2.66
N ASP A 174 -7.24 -2.08 -3.64
CA ASP A 174 -6.77 -2.13 -5.02
C ASP A 174 -6.81 -0.75 -5.67
N ALA A 175 -7.90 -0.01 -5.43
CA ALA A 175 -8.03 1.36 -5.93
C ALA A 175 -6.92 2.28 -5.39
N ARG A 176 -6.58 2.18 -4.09
CA ARG A 176 -5.49 2.93 -3.47
C ARG A 176 -4.15 2.60 -4.12
N ALA A 177 -3.83 1.32 -4.32
CA ALA A 177 -2.58 0.93 -4.95
C ALA A 177 -2.45 1.50 -6.37
N LEU A 178 -3.51 1.41 -7.16
CA LEU A 178 -3.50 1.94 -8.53
C LEU A 178 -3.30 3.45 -8.58
N VAL A 179 -3.96 4.21 -7.70
CA VAL A 179 -3.78 5.67 -7.67
C VAL A 179 -2.40 6.06 -7.13
N ASN A 180 -1.83 5.31 -6.17
CA ASN A 180 -0.46 5.49 -5.72
C ASN A 180 0.55 5.27 -6.86
N ILE A 181 0.40 4.17 -7.63
CA ILE A 181 1.22 3.87 -8.83
C ILE A 181 1.09 4.99 -9.87
N ALA A 182 -0.12 5.55 -10.02
CA ALA A 182 -0.36 6.68 -10.94
C ALA A 182 0.23 8.02 -10.46
N GLY A 183 0.78 8.08 -9.25
CA GLY A 183 1.39 9.28 -8.69
C GLY A 183 0.41 10.23 -8.01
N ALA A 184 -0.71 9.71 -7.51
CA ALA A 184 -1.66 10.53 -6.76
C ALA A 184 -1.02 11.17 -5.52
N GLY A 185 -1.37 12.43 -5.26
CA GLY A 185 -0.88 13.24 -4.14
C GLY A 185 -1.37 14.69 -4.22
N PRO A 186 -1.01 15.55 -3.25
CA PRO A 186 -1.59 16.88 -3.07
C PRO A 186 -1.46 17.86 -4.26
N GLU A 187 -0.51 17.64 -5.18
CA GLU A 187 -0.30 18.51 -6.33
C GLU A 187 -0.69 17.84 -7.66
N ALA A 188 -1.29 16.64 -7.59
CA ALA A 188 -1.62 15.86 -8.78
C ALA A 188 -3.12 15.95 -9.11
N THR A 189 -3.43 16.02 -10.41
CA THR A 189 -4.78 15.86 -10.93
C THR A 189 -4.92 14.48 -11.56
N ILE A 190 -5.80 13.65 -11.02
CA ILE A 190 -6.08 12.29 -11.47
C ILE A 190 -7.40 12.25 -12.24
N VAL A 191 -7.34 11.67 -13.44
CA VAL A 191 -8.55 11.46 -14.28
C VAL A 191 -8.91 9.98 -14.31
N ASP A 192 -10.20 9.69 -14.07
CA ASP A 192 -10.83 8.41 -14.37
C ASP A 192 -11.89 8.60 -15.46
N PRO A 193 -11.60 8.22 -16.72
CA PRO A 193 -12.49 8.42 -17.86
C PRO A 193 -13.70 7.46 -17.87
N MET A 194 -13.75 6.47 -17.00
CA MET A 194 -14.81 5.47 -16.88
C MET A 194 -15.16 5.22 -15.40
N CYS A 195 -15.37 6.31 -14.64
CA CYS A 195 -15.29 6.32 -13.18
C CYS A 195 -16.33 5.48 -12.43
N GLY A 196 -17.39 5.01 -13.09
CA GLY A 196 -18.40 4.16 -12.49
C GLY A 196 -18.95 4.73 -11.17
N THR A 197 -18.72 4.03 -10.05
CA THR A 197 -19.11 4.46 -8.69
C THR A 197 -18.12 5.40 -8.03
N GLY A 198 -17.01 5.74 -8.69
CA GLY A 198 -15.98 6.66 -8.20
C GLY A 198 -14.93 6.05 -7.28
N GLY A 199 -14.74 4.73 -7.31
CA GLY A 199 -13.80 4.05 -6.40
C GLY A 199 -12.38 4.57 -6.46
N LEU A 200 -11.83 4.76 -7.66
CA LEU A 200 -10.49 5.33 -7.87
C LEU A 200 -10.43 6.80 -7.46
N LEU A 201 -11.48 7.58 -7.78
CA LEU A 201 -11.56 8.99 -7.42
C LEU A 201 -11.59 9.21 -5.90
N LEU A 202 -12.29 8.33 -5.16
CA LEU A 202 -12.33 8.34 -3.71
C LEU A 202 -10.92 8.17 -3.12
N GLU A 203 -10.20 7.15 -3.57
CA GLU A 203 -8.85 6.86 -3.04
C GLU A 203 -7.82 7.92 -3.46
N ALA A 204 -7.92 8.47 -4.68
CA ALA A 204 -7.07 9.58 -5.11
C ALA A 204 -7.33 10.86 -4.31
N GLY A 205 -8.61 11.19 -4.07
CA GLY A 205 -8.97 12.34 -3.25
C GLY A 205 -8.52 12.25 -1.79
N LEU A 206 -8.58 11.03 -1.20
CA LEU A 206 -8.08 10.79 0.17
C LEU A 206 -6.56 10.96 0.32
N VAL A 207 -5.79 10.88 -0.75
CA VAL A 207 -4.36 11.20 -0.74
C VAL A 207 -4.05 12.63 -1.16
N GLY A 208 -5.11 13.46 -1.33
CA GLY A 208 -5.01 14.89 -1.56
C GLY A 208 -5.02 15.33 -3.03
N SER A 209 -5.26 14.42 -3.99
CA SER A 209 -5.31 14.80 -5.40
C SER A 209 -6.59 15.53 -5.77
N ASP A 210 -6.48 16.43 -6.75
CA ASP A 210 -7.63 16.84 -7.54
C ASP A 210 -8.13 15.66 -8.38
N VAL A 211 -9.44 15.49 -8.49
CA VAL A 211 -10.01 14.33 -9.18
C VAL A 211 -11.05 14.73 -10.23
N ILE A 212 -10.92 14.13 -11.42
CA ILE A 212 -11.86 14.31 -12.52
C ILE A 212 -12.39 12.96 -12.95
N GLY A 213 -13.69 12.71 -12.74
CA GLY A 213 -14.37 11.51 -13.20
C GLY A 213 -15.22 11.78 -14.42
N VAL A 214 -15.19 10.87 -15.39
CA VAL A 214 -16.10 10.87 -16.53
C VAL A 214 -16.80 9.52 -16.61
N ASP A 215 -18.11 9.51 -16.91
CA ASP A 215 -18.84 8.28 -17.19
C ASP A 215 -19.98 8.56 -18.18
N ALA A 216 -20.21 7.61 -19.10
CA ALA A 216 -21.25 7.71 -20.13
C ALA A 216 -22.67 7.46 -19.58
N GLN A 217 -22.81 7.02 -18.34
CA GLN A 217 -24.10 6.72 -17.71
C GLN A 217 -24.42 7.77 -16.63
N TRP A 218 -25.51 8.52 -16.84
CA TRP A 218 -26.01 9.48 -15.85
C TRP A 218 -26.19 8.91 -14.43
N LYS A 219 -26.57 7.63 -14.35
CA LYS A 219 -26.69 6.95 -13.06
C LYS A 219 -25.37 6.87 -12.34
N MET A 220 -24.28 6.58 -13.06
CA MET A 220 -22.94 6.46 -12.48
C MET A 220 -22.39 7.81 -12.05
N THR A 221 -22.46 8.82 -12.92
CA THR A 221 -21.97 10.16 -12.58
C THR A 221 -22.69 10.76 -11.37
N ARG A 222 -24.01 10.52 -11.23
CA ARG A 222 -24.75 10.95 -10.04
C ARG A 222 -24.30 10.19 -8.81
N GLY A 223 -24.22 8.86 -8.89
CA GLY A 223 -23.83 8.02 -7.77
C GLY A 223 -22.37 8.25 -7.32
N SER A 224 -21.48 8.48 -8.28
CA SER A 224 -20.08 8.87 -7.96
C SER A 224 -20.02 10.17 -7.16
N ARG A 225 -20.79 11.19 -7.57
CA ARG A 225 -20.90 12.45 -6.81
C ARG A 225 -21.46 12.26 -5.40
N GLU A 226 -22.49 11.40 -5.26
CA GLU A 226 -23.07 11.05 -3.96
C GLU A 226 -22.02 10.40 -3.05
N ASN A 227 -21.23 9.45 -3.57
CA ASN A 227 -20.17 8.77 -2.83
C ASN A 227 -19.05 9.72 -2.42
N LEU A 228 -18.57 10.57 -3.35
CA LEU A 228 -17.51 11.55 -3.09
C LEU A 228 -17.95 12.59 -2.06
N ALA A 229 -19.19 13.07 -2.13
CA ALA A 229 -19.74 14.02 -1.16
C ALA A 229 -19.85 13.41 0.24
N ALA A 230 -20.35 12.16 0.36
CA ALA A 230 -20.48 11.47 1.62
C ALA A 230 -19.11 11.25 2.29
N LEU A 231 -18.12 10.78 1.52
CA LEU A 231 -16.77 10.58 2.06
C LEU A 231 -16.15 11.90 2.56
N ARG A 232 -16.35 12.99 1.82
CA ARG A 232 -15.84 14.32 2.20
C ARG A 232 -16.47 14.86 3.49
N GLU A 233 -17.71 14.47 3.78
CA GLU A 233 -18.41 14.85 5.01
C GLU A 233 -18.04 13.97 6.22
N GLU A 234 -17.69 12.71 5.99
CA GLU A 234 -17.44 11.69 7.02
C GLU A 234 -15.95 11.55 7.37
N SER A 235 -15.06 11.93 6.45
CA SER A 235 -13.62 11.74 6.63
C SER A 235 -13.04 12.83 7.54
N ASP A 236 -12.35 12.39 8.60
CA ASP A 236 -11.44 13.24 9.39
C ASP A 236 -10.14 13.54 8.60
N GLU A 237 -9.89 12.81 7.53
CA GLU A 237 -8.80 13.08 6.58
C GLU A 237 -9.20 14.23 5.66
N THR A 238 -8.27 15.15 5.44
CA THR A 238 -8.48 16.29 4.55
C THR A 238 -8.61 15.83 3.10
N PHE A 239 -9.84 15.66 2.65
CA PHE A 239 -10.17 15.58 1.24
C PHE A 239 -10.14 17.01 0.68
N ASP A 240 -8.94 17.56 0.49
CA ASP A 240 -8.74 18.98 0.15
C ASP A 240 -8.76 19.24 -1.36
N GLY A 241 -8.61 18.18 -2.19
CA GLY A 241 -8.60 18.30 -3.64
C GLY A 241 -9.96 18.69 -4.23
N ASP A 242 -9.92 19.32 -5.38
CA ASP A 242 -11.12 19.66 -6.16
C ASP A 242 -11.74 18.37 -6.76
N VAL A 243 -13.07 18.29 -6.75
CA VAL A 243 -13.83 17.15 -7.27
C VAL A 243 -14.68 17.59 -8.44
N THR A 244 -14.43 16.99 -9.59
CA THR A 244 -15.25 17.19 -10.80
C THR A 244 -15.71 15.85 -11.35
N VAL A 245 -17.01 15.64 -11.49
CA VAL A 245 -17.57 14.46 -12.16
C VAL A 245 -18.46 14.88 -13.32
N ILE A 246 -18.17 14.39 -14.52
CA ILE A 246 -18.78 14.82 -15.79
C ILE A 246 -19.49 13.63 -16.44
N HIS A 247 -20.71 13.86 -16.98
CA HIS A 247 -21.31 12.92 -17.91
C HIS A 247 -20.70 13.12 -19.29
N GLY A 248 -20.01 12.11 -19.80
CA GLY A 248 -19.27 12.19 -21.05
C GLY A 248 -18.90 10.83 -21.62
N ASP A 249 -18.25 10.85 -22.77
CA ASP A 249 -17.77 9.67 -23.48
C ASP A 249 -16.24 9.59 -23.35
N ALA A 250 -15.71 8.46 -22.89
CA ALA A 250 -14.28 8.23 -22.74
C ALA A 250 -13.51 8.33 -24.07
N THR A 251 -14.16 8.06 -25.19
CA THR A 251 -13.57 8.19 -26.54
C THR A 251 -13.46 9.64 -27.01
N ALA A 252 -14.12 10.58 -26.32
CA ALA A 252 -14.12 12.01 -26.64
C ALA A 252 -14.24 12.81 -25.33
N LEU A 253 -13.20 12.75 -24.52
CA LEU A 253 -13.19 13.36 -23.20
C LEU A 253 -13.44 14.87 -23.28
N PRO A 254 -14.38 15.42 -22.51
CA PRO A 254 -14.69 16.85 -22.49
C PRO A 254 -13.69 17.64 -21.64
N LEU A 255 -12.40 17.38 -21.85
CA LEU A 255 -11.29 17.98 -21.12
C LEU A 255 -10.40 18.79 -22.07
N ILE A 256 -9.77 19.81 -21.55
CA ILE A 256 -8.72 20.52 -22.27
C ILE A 256 -7.42 19.70 -22.28
N ASN A 257 -6.52 20.00 -23.19
CA ASN A 257 -5.19 19.38 -23.18
C ASN A 257 -4.46 19.72 -21.87
N ASP A 258 -3.66 18.78 -21.40
CA ASP A 258 -2.87 18.92 -20.16
C ASP A 258 -3.71 19.18 -18.89
N ALA A 259 -4.95 18.67 -18.87
CA ALA A 259 -5.85 18.78 -17.72
C ALA A 259 -5.55 17.80 -16.58
N ALA A 260 -4.63 16.85 -16.78
CA ALA A 260 -4.33 15.78 -15.82
C ALA A 260 -2.86 15.44 -15.82
N ASP A 261 -2.34 15.07 -14.65
CA ASP A 261 -1.01 14.50 -14.46
C ASP A 261 -0.99 13.00 -14.73
N ALA A 262 -2.11 12.31 -14.38
CA ALA A 262 -2.26 10.88 -14.68
C ALA A 262 -3.71 10.49 -14.98
N VAL A 263 -3.84 9.39 -15.73
CA VAL A 263 -5.12 8.74 -16.04
C VAL A 263 -5.09 7.34 -15.45
N VAL A 264 -6.09 7.01 -14.66
CA VAL A 264 -6.26 5.68 -14.04
C VAL A 264 -7.71 5.23 -14.19
N PHE A 265 -7.94 4.00 -14.61
CA PHE A 265 -9.28 3.49 -14.81
C PHE A 265 -9.34 1.98 -14.75
N ASP A 266 -10.51 1.47 -14.39
CA ASP A 266 -10.87 0.06 -14.49
C ASP A 266 -11.73 -0.13 -15.75
N ALA A 267 -11.10 -0.65 -16.81
CA ALA A 267 -11.78 -0.83 -18.08
C ALA A 267 -12.97 -1.80 -17.95
N PRO A 268 -14.11 -1.53 -18.60
CA PRO A 268 -15.24 -2.44 -18.56
C PRO A 268 -14.89 -3.77 -19.25
N TYR A 269 -14.91 -4.87 -18.49
CA TYR A 269 -14.62 -6.21 -18.98
C TYR A 269 -15.76 -7.20 -18.64
N GLY A 270 -15.92 -8.20 -19.49
CA GLY A 270 -16.87 -9.29 -19.26
C GLY A 270 -18.36 -8.94 -19.49
N ARG A 271 -19.23 -9.91 -19.18
CA ARG A 271 -20.67 -9.84 -19.49
C ARG A 271 -21.48 -8.89 -18.59
N GLN A 272 -20.90 -8.41 -17.50
CA GLN A 272 -21.58 -7.51 -16.56
C GLN A 272 -21.42 -6.03 -16.91
N SER A 273 -20.44 -5.71 -17.75
CA SER A 273 -20.18 -4.35 -18.19
C SER A 273 -21.04 -4.03 -19.44
N LYS A 274 -21.92 -3.04 -19.33
CA LYS A 274 -22.67 -2.53 -20.48
C LYS A 274 -21.83 -1.49 -21.21
N ILE A 275 -21.13 -1.91 -22.24
CA ILE A 275 -20.48 -0.99 -23.17
C ILE A 275 -21.57 -0.42 -24.07
N ALA A 276 -21.88 0.86 -23.90
CA ALA A 276 -22.90 1.54 -24.70
C ALA A 276 -22.25 2.09 -25.99
N ARG A 277 -22.57 1.48 -27.13
CA ARG A 277 -22.24 1.94 -28.49
C ARG A 277 -20.81 1.71 -29.02
N HIS A 278 -19.89 1.19 -28.24
CA HIS A 278 -18.49 0.95 -28.63
C HIS A 278 -18.10 -0.52 -28.40
N GLU A 279 -17.13 -1.01 -29.13
CA GLU A 279 -16.43 -2.25 -28.83
C GLU A 279 -15.30 -1.98 -27.80
N LEU A 280 -14.88 -3.01 -27.04
CA LEU A 280 -13.83 -2.85 -26.04
C LEU A 280 -12.53 -2.27 -26.64
N ALA A 281 -12.23 -2.64 -27.90
CA ALA A 281 -11.05 -2.15 -28.63
C ALA A 281 -11.12 -0.64 -28.99
N ASP A 282 -12.29 -0.01 -28.88
CA ASP A 282 -12.47 1.42 -29.11
C ASP A 282 -12.21 2.27 -27.86
N LEU A 283 -12.09 1.61 -26.70
CA LEU A 283 -11.98 2.26 -25.37
C LEU A 283 -10.56 2.20 -24.77
N VAL A 284 -9.62 1.48 -25.42
CA VAL A 284 -8.25 1.26 -24.89
C VAL A 284 -7.22 1.81 -25.88
#